data_ee7b543a4fc0b876d3777d9aa891f5e1
#
_entry.id   ee7b543a4fc0b876d3777d9aa891f5e1
#
_cell.length_a   1.000
_cell.length_b   1.000
_cell.length_c   1.000
_cell.angle_alpha   90.00
_cell.angle_beta   90.00
_cell.angle_gamma   90.00
#
_symmetry.space_group_name_H-M   'P 1'
#
loop_
_entity.id
_entity.type
_entity.pdbx_description
1 polymer ?
#
loop_
_entity_poly.entity_id
_entity_poly.type
_entity_poly.pdbx_seq_one_letter_code
_entity_poly.pdbx_strand_id
1 'polypeptide(L)'
;MKKKILVRAPILSQSGYGEQSRFALRALRSREDLFDIFIVPIAWGKTGWIWEETEFRAWMDERITLTQVLIQRKELKVDMSLQITIPNEFERLAPINIGYTAGIETNKCSPQWLPKCNEMDKVLVVSKHGKTSLVDTVAQATNQQTGETVNYSVDVPVEVVWENTVRAEPEPINEMQLKHDFNFLAVSQISPRKNFDNMVRWFVEQFYDEEVGFVIKTNIASNSRIDWEYLQNKMTHILSEYKDRKCSVYL
;
A
#
# COMPACT_ATOMS: atom_id res chain seq x y z
N MET A 1 -33.36 -2.13 2.44
CA MET A 1 -32.74 -1.90 1.14
C MET A 1 -31.22 -1.79 1.40
N LYS A 2 -30.38 -2.53 0.67
CA LYS A 2 -28.92 -2.45 0.80
C LYS A 2 -28.42 -1.08 0.33
N LYS A 3 -27.35 -0.60 0.96
CA LYS A 3 -26.62 0.60 0.49
C LYS A 3 -25.64 0.24 -0.62
N LYS A 4 -25.64 1.02 -1.67
CA LYS A 4 -24.71 0.84 -2.79
C LYS A 4 -23.41 1.56 -2.49
N ILE A 5 -22.31 0.81 -2.39
CA ILE A 5 -20.99 1.35 -2.09
C ILE A 5 -20.01 1.16 -3.27
N LEU A 6 -19.38 2.24 -3.71
CA LEU A 6 -18.30 2.22 -4.69
C LEU A 6 -16.94 2.19 -3.96
N VAL A 7 -16.18 1.13 -4.15
CA VAL A 7 -14.81 1.04 -3.66
C VAL A 7 -13.84 1.38 -4.78
N ARG A 8 -13.12 2.50 -4.66
CA ARG A 8 -12.07 2.93 -5.58
C ARG A 8 -10.72 2.73 -4.90
N ALA A 9 -9.94 1.75 -5.36
CA ALA A 9 -8.77 1.31 -4.64
C ALA A 9 -7.80 0.45 -5.49
N PRO A 10 -6.50 0.37 -5.15
CA PRO A 10 -5.53 -0.45 -5.87
C PRO A 10 -5.62 -1.94 -5.48
N ILE A 11 -6.81 -2.52 -5.53
CA ILE A 11 -7.12 -3.86 -4.99
C ILE A 11 -6.32 -4.99 -5.63
N LEU A 12 -5.86 -4.81 -6.86
CA LEU A 12 -5.08 -5.80 -7.61
C LEU A 12 -3.57 -5.62 -7.42
N SER A 13 -3.14 -4.53 -6.79
CA SER A 13 -1.72 -4.21 -6.64
C SER A 13 -1.03 -5.08 -5.58
N GLN A 14 0.20 -5.50 -5.88
CA GLN A 14 1.14 -6.11 -4.92
C GLN A 14 1.83 -5.01 -4.10
N SER A 15 1.06 -4.29 -3.29
CA SER A 15 1.53 -3.18 -2.46
C SER A 15 0.80 -3.16 -1.11
N GLY A 16 1.31 -2.38 -0.13
CA GLY A 16 0.64 -2.16 1.15
C GLY A 16 -0.77 -1.59 0.97
N TYR A 17 -0.95 -0.62 0.08
CA TYR A 17 -2.29 -0.10 -0.25
C TYR A 17 -3.19 -1.14 -0.92
N GLY A 18 -2.63 -2.04 -1.74
CA GLY A 18 -3.37 -3.17 -2.30
C GLY A 18 -3.86 -4.12 -1.21
N GLU A 19 -3.01 -4.42 -0.22
CA GLU A 19 -3.37 -5.28 0.91
C GLU A 19 -4.43 -4.63 1.80
N GLN A 20 -4.25 -3.36 2.17
CA GLN A 20 -5.23 -2.55 2.89
C GLN A 20 -6.59 -2.55 2.18
N SER A 21 -6.58 -2.41 0.85
CA SER A 21 -7.80 -2.44 0.04
C SER A 21 -8.50 -3.79 0.09
N ARG A 22 -7.76 -4.88 0.04
CA ARG A 22 -8.30 -6.24 0.15
C ARG A 22 -8.85 -6.53 1.54
N PHE A 23 -8.23 -6.03 2.61
CA PHE A 23 -8.78 -6.11 3.96
C PHE A 23 -10.12 -5.38 4.07
N ALA A 24 -10.19 -4.15 3.59
CA ALA A 24 -11.43 -3.38 3.58
C ALA A 24 -12.54 -4.07 2.76
N LEU A 25 -12.19 -4.66 1.60
CA LEU A 25 -13.14 -5.41 0.78
C LEU A 25 -13.63 -6.69 1.47
N ARG A 26 -12.75 -7.43 2.16
CA ARG A 26 -13.17 -8.61 2.96
C ARG A 26 -14.14 -8.20 4.07
N ALA A 27 -13.87 -7.08 4.75
CA ALA A 27 -14.77 -6.55 5.76
C ALA A 27 -16.13 -6.13 5.19
N LEU A 28 -16.16 -5.46 4.03
CA LEU A 28 -17.42 -5.12 3.35
C LEU A 28 -18.17 -6.37 2.84
N ARG A 29 -17.44 -7.33 2.27
CA ARG A 29 -18.01 -8.61 1.81
C ARG A 29 -18.68 -9.38 2.95
N SER A 30 -18.12 -9.37 4.15
CA SER A 30 -18.74 -10.01 5.33
C SER A 30 -20.07 -9.38 5.73
N ARG A 31 -20.41 -8.22 5.16
CA ARG A 31 -21.65 -7.50 5.39
C ARG A 31 -22.41 -7.24 4.09
N GLU A 32 -22.38 -8.19 3.15
CA GLU A 32 -23.21 -8.14 1.94
C GLU A 32 -24.73 -8.13 2.24
N ASP A 33 -25.12 -8.43 3.47
CA ASP A 33 -26.46 -8.18 3.95
C ASP A 33 -26.85 -6.68 3.96
N LEU A 34 -25.86 -5.79 4.16
CA LEU A 34 -26.03 -4.33 4.22
C LEU A 34 -25.62 -3.61 2.94
N PHE A 35 -24.67 -4.15 2.17
CA PHE A 35 -24.04 -3.46 1.05
C PHE A 35 -24.16 -4.22 -0.27
N ASP A 36 -24.46 -3.46 -1.34
CA ASP A 36 -24.17 -3.85 -2.73
C ASP A 36 -22.84 -3.21 -3.12
N ILE A 37 -21.82 -4.01 -3.38
CA ILE A 37 -20.44 -3.56 -3.53
C ILE A 37 -20.09 -3.45 -5.02
N PHE A 38 -19.59 -2.27 -5.42
CA PHE A 38 -19.06 -1.96 -6.75
C PHE A 38 -17.59 -1.62 -6.63
N ILE A 39 -16.75 -2.03 -7.60
CA ILE A 39 -15.30 -1.90 -7.49
C ILE A 39 -14.72 -1.23 -8.73
N VAL A 40 -13.96 -0.17 -8.52
CA VAL A 40 -13.10 0.47 -9.53
C VAL A 40 -11.64 0.30 -9.10
N PRO A 41 -10.91 -0.62 -9.74
CA PRO A 41 -9.49 -0.79 -9.47
C PRO A 41 -8.70 0.39 -10.03
N ILE A 42 -7.71 0.88 -9.26
CA ILE A 42 -6.76 1.89 -9.71
C ILE A 42 -5.35 1.29 -9.81
N ALA A 43 -4.55 1.84 -10.70
CA ALA A 43 -3.13 1.51 -10.78
C ALA A 43 -2.39 2.10 -9.57
N TRP A 44 -1.32 1.42 -9.14
CA TRP A 44 -0.52 1.87 -8.00
C TRP A 44 0.96 1.85 -8.35
N GLY A 45 1.47 2.96 -8.80
CA GLY A 45 2.85 3.09 -9.22
C GLY A 45 3.29 1.99 -10.20
N LYS A 46 4.52 1.53 -10.05
CA LYS A 46 5.08 0.42 -10.84
C LYS A 46 5.04 -0.89 -10.04
N THR A 47 3.83 -1.32 -9.64
CA THR A 47 3.64 -2.58 -8.91
C THR A 47 3.02 -3.64 -9.81
N GLY A 48 3.41 -4.90 -9.61
CA GLY A 48 2.73 -6.03 -10.24
C GLY A 48 1.31 -6.19 -9.70
N TRP A 49 0.48 -6.92 -10.45
CA TRP A 49 -0.84 -7.31 -9.98
C TRP A 49 -0.76 -8.69 -9.32
N ILE A 50 -1.64 -8.91 -8.34
CA ILE A 50 -1.77 -10.22 -7.71
C ILE A 50 -2.28 -11.22 -8.75
N TRP A 51 -1.69 -12.41 -8.71
CA TRP A 51 -2.13 -13.56 -9.48
C TRP A 51 -2.53 -14.66 -8.48
N GLU A 52 -3.82 -14.84 -8.28
CA GLU A 52 -4.38 -15.81 -7.35
C GLU A 52 -5.64 -16.42 -7.96
N GLU A 53 -5.75 -17.75 -7.89
CA GLU A 53 -6.98 -18.49 -8.28
C GLU A 53 -7.78 -18.83 -7.02
N THR A 54 -8.28 -17.77 -6.34
CA THR A 54 -9.07 -17.90 -5.12
C THR A 54 -10.52 -17.46 -5.36
N GLU A 55 -11.44 -17.96 -4.54
CA GLU A 55 -12.85 -17.53 -4.55
C GLU A 55 -12.97 -16.01 -4.34
N PHE A 56 -12.12 -15.43 -3.49
CA PHE A 56 -12.12 -13.98 -3.26
C PHE A 56 -11.67 -13.21 -4.49
N ARG A 57 -10.67 -13.72 -5.23
CA ARG A 57 -10.23 -13.11 -6.49
C ARG A 57 -11.33 -13.17 -7.55
N ALA A 58 -11.97 -14.31 -7.72
CA ALA A 58 -13.08 -14.46 -8.66
C ALA A 58 -14.24 -13.52 -8.32
N TRP A 59 -14.58 -13.36 -7.04
CA TRP A 59 -15.57 -12.41 -6.58
C TRP A 59 -15.18 -10.95 -6.90
N MET A 60 -13.92 -10.55 -6.68
CA MET A 60 -13.45 -9.21 -7.05
C MET A 60 -13.58 -8.96 -8.56
N ASP A 61 -13.17 -9.91 -9.37
CA ASP A 61 -13.23 -9.80 -10.85
C ASP A 61 -14.69 -9.67 -11.33
N GLU A 62 -15.63 -10.42 -10.73
CA GLU A 62 -17.07 -10.28 -11.01
C GLU A 62 -17.58 -8.88 -10.66
N ARG A 63 -17.22 -8.34 -9.46
CA ARG A 63 -17.64 -7.00 -9.03
C ARG A 63 -17.04 -5.91 -9.92
N ILE A 64 -15.77 -6.03 -10.33
CA ILE A 64 -15.11 -5.12 -11.28
C ILE A 64 -15.86 -5.12 -12.61
N THR A 65 -16.12 -6.30 -13.17
CA THR A 65 -16.79 -6.45 -14.46
C THR A 65 -18.20 -5.85 -14.43
N LEU A 66 -18.98 -6.18 -13.40
CA LEU A 66 -20.31 -5.59 -13.21
C LEU A 66 -20.25 -4.06 -13.13
N THR A 67 -19.30 -3.53 -12.36
CA THR A 67 -19.13 -2.08 -12.19
C THR A 67 -18.80 -1.41 -13.52
N GLN A 68 -17.89 -1.98 -14.30
CA GLN A 68 -17.51 -1.44 -15.61
C GLN A 68 -18.70 -1.41 -16.58
N VAL A 69 -19.51 -2.49 -16.63
CA VAL A 69 -20.71 -2.54 -17.46
C VAL A 69 -21.70 -1.44 -17.08
N LEU A 70 -21.95 -1.25 -15.78
CA LEU A 70 -22.88 -0.22 -15.32
C LEU A 70 -22.37 1.20 -15.57
N ILE A 71 -21.06 1.43 -15.47
CA ILE A 71 -20.44 2.73 -15.81
C ILE A 71 -20.62 3.01 -17.30
N GLN A 72 -20.31 2.03 -18.18
CA GLN A 72 -20.45 2.18 -19.62
C GLN A 72 -21.88 2.50 -20.04
N ARG A 73 -22.87 1.89 -19.36
CA ARG A 73 -24.29 2.15 -19.58
C ARG A 73 -24.82 3.41 -18.92
N LYS A 74 -23.99 4.11 -18.13
CA LYS A 74 -24.38 5.27 -17.30
C LYS A 74 -25.52 4.94 -16.31
N GLU A 75 -25.58 3.69 -15.86
CA GLU A 75 -26.62 3.17 -14.94
C GLU A 75 -26.11 3.08 -13.48
N LEU A 76 -24.80 3.21 -13.25
CA LEU A 76 -24.23 3.13 -11.91
C LEU A 76 -24.69 4.32 -11.06
N LYS A 77 -25.48 4.02 -10.02
CA LYS A 77 -25.84 4.97 -8.97
C LYS A 77 -25.44 4.39 -7.64
N VAL A 78 -24.68 5.13 -6.85
CA VAL A 78 -24.16 4.70 -5.56
C VAL A 78 -24.57 5.67 -4.46
N ASP A 79 -24.74 5.16 -3.25
CA ASP A 79 -25.07 5.96 -2.07
C ASP A 79 -23.81 6.51 -1.40
N MET A 80 -22.70 5.76 -1.50
CA MET A 80 -21.45 6.11 -0.85
C MET A 80 -20.22 5.62 -1.63
N SER A 81 -19.08 6.26 -1.39
CA SER A 81 -17.79 5.81 -1.88
C SER A 81 -16.82 5.54 -0.72
N LEU A 82 -15.99 4.51 -0.88
CA LEU A 82 -14.79 4.26 -0.08
C LEU A 82 -13.59 4.33 -1.00
N GLN A 83 -12.70 5.29 -0.76
CA GLN A 83 -11.53 5.52 -1.59
C GLN A 83 -10.28 5.21 -0.78
N ILE A 84 -9.53 4.17 -1.19
CA ILE A 84 -8.35 3.71 -0.49
C ILE A 84 -7.13 4.09 -1.31
N THR A 85 -6.56 5.26 -0.99
CA THR A 85 -5.45 5.87 -1.73
C THR A 85 -4.82 6.99 -0.91
N ILE A 86 -3.81 7.67 -1.46
CA ILE A 86 -3.24 8.88 -0.85
C ILE A 86 -4.23 10.05 -0.98
N PRO A 87 -4.32 10.95 0.00
CA PRO A 87 -5.38 11.97 0.04
C PRO A 87 -5.45 12.90 -1.17
N ASN A 88 -4.33 13.19 -1.83
CA ASN A 88 -4.36 14.03 -3.04
C ASN A 88 -5.16 13.44 -4.22
N GLU A 89 -5.53 12.16 -4.14
CA GLU A 89 -6.35 11.46 -5.14
C GLU A 89 -7.83 11.32 -4.71
N PHE A 90 -8.21 11.85 -3.55
CA PHE A 90 -9.60 11.83 -3.11
C PHE A 90 -10.49 12.71 -3.99
N GLU A 91 -11.69 12.20 -4.28
CA GLU A 91 -12.68 12.85 -5.15
C GLU A 91 -14.10 12.66 -4.61
N ARG A 92 -15.00 13.57 -4.92
CA ARG A 92 -16.42 13.40 -4.61
C ARG A 92 -17.09 12.52 -5.67
N LEU A 93 -17.31 11.24 -5.36
CA LEU A 93 -17.85 10.22 -6.27
C LEU A 93 -19.28 9.81 -5.94
N ALA A 94 -19.78 10.18 -4.77
CA ALA A 94 -21.08 9.76 -4.24
C ALA A 94 -21.67 10.85 -3.33
N PRO A 95 -22.92 10.72 -2.89
CA PRO A 95 -23.48 11.57 -1.84
C PRO A 95 -22.69 11.53 -0.52
N ILE A 96 -22.15 10.35 -0.14
CA ILE A 96 -21.30 10.16 1.03
C ILE A 96 -19.94 9.65 0.54
N ASN A 97 -18.84 10.30 0.95
CA ASN A 97 -17.48 9.97 0.51
C ASN A 97 -16.58 9.72 1.70
N ILE A 98 -15.96 8.56 1.76
CA ILE A 98 -15.04 8.16 2.80
C ILE A 98 -13.66 7.94 2.18
N GLY A 99 -12.67 8.71 2.64
CA GLY A 99 -11.27 8.47 2.32
C GLY A 99 -10.63 7.52 3.32
N TYR A 100 -9.80 6.59 2.87
CA TYR A 100 -9.03 5.71 3.73
C TYR A 100 -7.57 5.69 3.27
N THR A 101 -6.67 6.15 4.12
CA THR A 101 -5.24 6.31 3.78
C THR A 101 -4.34 5.69 4.85
N ALA A 102 -3.18 5.17 4.42
CA ALA A 102 -2.14 4.73 5.35
C ALA A 102 -1.51 5.90 6.13
N GLY A 103 -1.67 7.13 5.63
CA GLY A 103 -1.04 8.31 6.20
C GLY A 103 0.40 8.48 5.72
N ILE A 104 1.23 9.05 6.57
CA ILE A 104 2.63 9.37 6.27
C ILE A 104 3.50 9.13 7.52
N GLU A 105 4.78 8.85 7.31
CA GLU A 105 5.72 8.57 8.40
C GLU A 105 6.22 9.82 9.14
N THR A 106 6.05 11.01 8.56
CA THR A 106 6.42 12.29 9.17
C THR A 106 5.33 12.82 10.11
N ASN A 107 5.68 13.76 10.98
CA ASN A 107 4.75 14.37 11.93
C ASN A 107 3.78 15.39 11.30
N LYS A 108 3.98 15.75 10.02
CA LYS A 108 3.09 16.60 9.24
C LYS A 108 2.88 16.02 7.86
N CYS A 109 1.69 16.16 7.32
CA CYS A 109 1.36 15.75 5.96
C CYS A 109 1.60 16.89 4.95
N SER A 110 1.51 16.57 3.66
CA SER A 110 1.55 17.56 2.60
C SER A 110 0.36 18.54 2.73
N PRO A 111 0.58 19.86 2.63
CA PRO A 111 -0.51 20.85 2.60
C PRO A 111 -1.58 20.55 1.54
N GLN A 112 -1.20 19.96 0.42
CA GLN A 112 -2.13 19.58 -0.65
C GLN A 112 -3.15 18.50 -0.24
N TRP A 113 -2.88 17.75 0.82
CA TRP A 113 -3.78 16.70 1.32
C TRP A 113 -4.97 17.28 2.09
N LEU A 114 -4.77 18.42 2.76
CA LEU A 114 -5.79 19.02 3.65
C LEU A 114 -7.10 19.35 2.91
N PRO A 115 -7.09 20.09 1.79
CA PRO A 115 -8.32 20.38 1.07
C PRO A 115 -8.97 19.10 0.51
N LYS A 116 -8.17 18.11 0.11
CA LYS A 116 -8.68 16.84 -0.39
C LYS A 116 -9.31 15.96 0.69
N CYS A 117 -8.76 15.99 1.90
CA CYS A 117 -9.43 15.39 3.07
C CYS A 117 -10.78 16.08 3.35
N ASN A 118 -10.85 17.40 3.23
CA ASN A 118 -12.06 18.17 3.48
C ASN A 118 -13.15 18.01 2.38
N GLU A 119 -12.80 17.42 1.22
CA GLU A 119 -13.79 16.99 0.24
C GLU A 119 -14.54 15.71 0.67
N MET A 120 -14.03 14.98 1.66
CA MET A 120 -14.65 13.76 2.19
C MET A 120 -15.60 14.06 3.33
N ASP A 121 -16.56 13.18 3.57
CA ASP A 121 -17.42 13.27 4.76
C ASP A 121 -16.74 12.68 6.01
N LYS A 122 -15.75 11.82 5.79
CA LYS A 122 -14.90 11.21 6.82
C LYS A 122 -13.59 10.71 6.22
N VAL A 123 -12.51 10.79 6.99
CA VAL A 123 -11.22 10.19 6.64
C VAL A 123 -10.87 9.09 7.65
N LEU A 124 -10.50 7.93 7.16
CA LEU A 124 -9.98 6.81 7.93
C LEU A 124 -8.48 6.72 7.76
N VAL A 125 -7.78 6.37 8.83
CA VAL A 125 -6.32 6.16 8.85
C VAL A 125 -5.98 4.89 9.60
N VAL A 126 -4.84 4.28 9.29
CA VAL A 126 -4.41 2.99 9.87
C VAL A 126 -3.78 3.10 11.25
N SER A 127 -3.48 4.30 11.74
CA SER A 127 -2.76 4.48 13.00
C SER A 127 -3.10 5.80 13.70
N LYS A 128 -2.85 5.84 15.01
CA LYS A 128 -2.94 7.10 15.78
C LYS A 128 -1.95 8.14 15.25
N HIS A 129 -0.74 7.72 14.87
CA HIS A 129 0.24 8.60 14.25
C HIS A 129 -0.31 9.24 12.96
N GLY A 130 -0.89 8.43 12.05
CA GLY A 130 -1.52 8.93 10.83
C GLY A 130 -2.65 9.92 11.10
N LYS A 131 -3.46 9.70 12.16
CA LYS A 131 -4.46 10.66 12.60
C LYS A 131 -3.83 11.97 13.07
N THR A 132 -2.85 11.90 13.97
CA THR A 132 -2.15 13.08 14.50
C THR A 132 -1.48 13.87 13.39
N SER A 133 -0.78 13.22 12.46
CA SER A 133 -0.10 13.89 11.35
C SER A 133 -1.05 14.64 10.40
N LEU A 134 -2.29 14.15 10.23
CA LEU A 134 -3.31 14.85 9.44
C LEU A 134 -3.94 16.02 10.23
N VAL A 135 -4.38 15.76 11.48
CA VAL A 135 -5.15 16.70 12.27
C VAL A 135 -4.29 17.89 12.76
N ASP A 136 -3.02 17.62 13.13
CA ASP A 136 -2.11 18.65 13.64
C ASP A 136 -1.39 19.43 12.52
N THR A 137 -1.61 19.05 11.26
CA THR A 137 -1.07 19.83 10.14
C THR A 137 -1.94 21.06 9.88
N VAL A 138 -1.33 22.22 10.07
CA VAL A 138 -1.89 23.52 9.66
C VAL A 138 -1.03 24.07 8.55
N ALA A 139 -1.65 24.49 7.47
CA ALA A 139 -1.00 25.14 6.34
C ALA A 139 -1.57 26.55 6.12
N GLN A 140 -0.83 27.37 5.40
CA GLN A 140 -1.22 28.73 5.06
C GLN A 140 -1.47 28.84 3.55
N ALA A 141 -2.56 29.48 3.19
CA ALA A 141 -2.83 29.87 1.82
C ALA A 141 -2.95 31.41 1.74
N THR A 142 -2.21 32.04 0.83
CA THR A 142 -2.30 33.46 0.60
C THR A 142 -3.07 33.72 -0.69
N ASN A 143 -4.13 34.49 -0.59
CA ASN A 143 -4.86 34.98 -1.75
C ASN A 143 -3.98 35.95 -2.55
N GLN A 144 -3.63 35.56 -3.76
CA GLN A 144 -2.73 36.36 -4.60
C GLN A 144 -3.31 37.75 -5.02
N GLN A 145 -4.65 37.89 -4.97
CA GLN A 145 -5.30 39.17 -5.34
C GLN A 145 -5.43 40.13 -4.17
N THR A 146 -5.71 39.59 -2.97
CA THR A 146 -5.95 40.45 -1.78
C THR A 146 -4.75 40.50 -0.84
N GLY A 147 -3.77 39.60 -0.96
CA GLY A 147 -2.65 39.42 -0.02
C GLY A 147 -3.06 38.83 1.32
N GLU A 148 -4.33 38.47 1.50
CA GLU A 148 -4.85 37.91 2.74
C GLU A 148 -4.38 36.48 2.93
N THR A 149 -3.86 36.14 4.12
CA THR A 149 -3.39 34.82 4.47
C THR A 149 -4.37 34.15 5.42
N VAL A 150 -4.82 32.93 5.04
CA VAL A 150 -5.73 32.10 5.81
C VAL A 150 -5.05 30.80 6.21
N ASN A 151 -5.17 30.43 7.48
CA ASN A 151 -4.77 29.10 7.94
C ASN A 151 -5.86 28.08 7.58
N TYR A 152 -5.45 26.89 7.16
CA TYR A 152 -6.38 25.78 6.91
C TYR A 152 -5.82 24.46 7.43
N SER A 153 -6.71 23.57 7.84
CA SER A 153 -6.46 22.27 8.44
C SER A 153 -7.48 21.26 7.94
N VAL A 154 -7.42 20.04 8.45
CA VAL A 154 -8.47 19.03 8.22
C VAL A 154 -9.63 19.31 9.17
N ASP A 155 -10.81 19.60 8.62
CA ASP A 155 -12.01 19.96 9.37
C ASP A 155 -13.01 18.78 9.48
N VAL A 156 -12.81 17.71 8.71
CA VAL A 156 -13.68 16.54 8.73
C VAL A 156 -13.23 15.52 9.79
N PRO A 157 -14.14 14.65 10.26
CA PRO A 157 -13.79 13.61 11.23
C PRO A 157 -12.70 12.68 10.68
N VAL A 158 -11.61 12.52 11.44
CA VAL A 158 -10.54 11.56 11.16
C VAL A 158 -10.60 10.44 12.21
N GLU A 159 -10.76 9.20 11.76
CA GLU A 159 -10.86 8.03 12.64
C GLU A 159 -9.79 7.00 12.33
N VAL A 160 -9.36 6.29 13.37
CA VAL A 160 -8.38 5.21 13.25
C VAL A 160 -9.12 3.90 13.04
N VAL A 161 -8.84 3.25 11.92
CA VAL A 161 -9.27 1.88 11.62
C VAL A 161 -8.00 1.06 11.43
N TRP A 162 -7.70 0.22 12.42
CA TRP A 162 -6.52 -0.63 12.39
C TRP A 162 -6.62 -1.66 11.27
N GLU A 163 -5.51 -1.86 10.59
CA GLU A 163 -5.38 -2.99 9.69
C GLU A 163 -5.39 -4.29 10.50
N ASN A 164 -6.14 -5.26 10.02
CA ASN A 164 -6.14 -6.59 10.61
C ASN A 164 -5.29 -7.52 9.75
N THR A 165 -4.38 -8.26 10.38
CA THR A 165 -3.58 -9.26 9.71
C THR A 165 -4.22 -10.63 9.89
N VAL A 166 -4.46 -11.34 8.80
CA VAL A 166 -4.79 -12.77 8.88
C VAL A 166 -3.48 -13.49 9.22
N ARG A 167 -3.43 -14.13 10.39
CA ARG A 167 -2.35 -15.06 10.71
C ARG A 167 -2.58 -16.34 9.93
N ALA A 168 -1.67 -16.63 8.98
CA ALA A 168 -1.52 -17.98 8.47
C ALA A 168 -0.55 -18.73 9.39
N GLU A 169 -0.82 -20.03 9.61
CA GLU A 169 0.17 -20.89 10.23
C GLU A 169 1.40 -20.97 9.32
N PRO A 170 2.61 -20.81 9.87
CA PRO A 170 3.81 -20.87 9.06
C PRO A 170 4.02 -22.27 8.49
N GLU A 171 4.19 -22.34 7.18
CA GLU A 171 4.56 -23.59 6.52
C GLU A 171 6.08 -23.64 6.29
N PRO A 172 6.75 -24.79 6.52
CA PRO A 172 8.16 -24.92 6.23
C PRO A 172 8.45 -24.74 4.75
N ILE A 173 9.44 -23.90 4.42
CA ILE A 173 9.96 -23.77 3.05
C ILE A 173 11.05 -24.82 2.85
N ASN A 174 10.66 -26.04 2.47
CA ASN A 174 11.58 -27.18 2.34
C ASN A 174 12.62 -27.02 1.23
N GLU A 175 12.37 -26.14 0.27
CA GLU A 175 13.25 -25.90 -0.89
C GLU A 175 14.38 -24.90 -0.56
N MET A 176 14.26 -24.17 0.55
CA MET A 176 15.25 -23.18 0.96
C MET A 176 16.33 -23.83 1.83
N GLN A 177 17.54 -23.96 1.27
CA GLN A 177 18.70 -24.41 2.02
C GLN A 177 19.53 -23.22 2.49
N LEU A 178 19.51 -22.95 3.78
CA LEU A 178 20.29 -21.90 4.41
C LEU A 178 21.54 -22.51 5.08
N LYS A 179 22.69 -21.90 4.88
CA LYS A 179 23.97 -22.38 5.42
C LYS A 179 24.09 -22.24 6.94
N HIS A 180 23.43 -21.21 7.48
CA HIS A 180 23.57 -20.81 8.87
C HIS A 180 22.26 -20.98 9.63
N ASP A 181 22.34 -21.27 10.93
CA ASP A 181 21.16 -21.45 11.79
C ASP A 181 20.41 -20.15 12.04
N PHE A 182 21.13 -19.01 12.10
CA PHE A 182 20.51 -17.69 12.26
C PHE A 182 20.56 -16.90 10.96
N ASN A 183 19.39 -16.42 10.54
CA ASN A 183 19.25 -15.65 9.32
C ASN A 183 18.37 -14.42 9.53
N PHE A 184 18.86 -13.26 9.12
CA PHE A 184 18.06 -12.05 9.00
C PHE A 184 17.15 -12.13 7.76
N LEU A 185 15.99 -11.47 7.81
CA LEU A 185 15.05 -11.38 6.69
C LEU A 185 14.77 -9.93 6.34
N ALA A 186 14.91 -9.59 5.06
CA ALA A 186 14.38 -8.34 4.49
C ALA A 186 13.33 -8.64 3.41
N VAL A 187 12.18 -7.98 3.51
CA VAL A 187 11.11 -8.07 2.50
C VAL A 187 10.78 -6.67 2.03
N SER A 188 11.14 -6.32 0.80
CA SER A 188 10.84 -5.00 0.25
C SER A 188 11.00 -4.95 -1.25
N GLN A 189 10.19 -4.13 -1.93
CA GLN A 189 10.48 -3.74 -3.31
C GLN A 189 11.69 -2.81 -3.35
N ILE A 190 12.58 -2.98 -4.35
CA ILE A 190 13.74 -2.09 -4.53
C ILE A 190 13.28 -0.70 -4.95
N SER A 191 13.71 0.27 -4.17
CA SER A 191 13.51 1.69 -4.47
C SER A 191 14.61 2.52 -3.80
N PRO A 192 14.85 3.77 -4.21
CA PRO A 192 15.82 4.65 -3.55
C PRO A 192 15.57 4.77 -2.04
N ARG A 193 14.31 4.85 -1.61
CA ARG A 193 13.92 4.92 -0.20
C ARG A 193 14.32 3.68 0.61
N LYS A 194 14.35 2.50 -0.02
CA LYS A 194 14.71 1.24 0.65
C LYS A 194 16.22 1.01 0.72
N ASN A 195 16.99 1.81 -0.01
CA ASN A 195 18.46 1.86 0.08
C ASN A 195 19.12 0.47 0.01
N PHE A 196 18.69 -0.34 -0.96
CA PHE A 196 19.04 -1.75 -1.10
C PHE A 196 20.55 -1.99 -1.09
N ASP A 197 21.30 -1.21 -1.85
CA ASP A 197 22.75 -1.41 -2.01
C ASP A 197 23.49 -1.28 -0.68
N ASN A 198 23.19 -0.22 0.06
CA ASN A 198 23.80 0.00 1.37
C ASN A 198 23.29 -1.02 2.41
N MET A 199 22.03 -1.44 2.33
CA MET A 199 21.51 -2.49 3.21
C MET A 199 22.35 -3.78 3.09
N VAL A 200 22.69 -4.18 1.86
CA VAL A 200 23.51 -5.37 1.63
C VAL A 200 24.96 -5.13 2.06
N ARG A 201 25.56 -3.98 1.69
CA ARG A 201 26.94 -3.64 2.06
C ARG A 201 27.12 -3.59 3.58
N TRP A 202 26.26 -2.85 4.28
CA TRP A 202 26.35 -2.71 5.74
C TRP A 202 26.12 -4.03 6.47
N PHE A 203 25.22 -4.89 5.95
CA PHE A 203 25.08 -6.23 6.50
C PHE A 203 26.39 -7.01 6.39
N VAL A 204 26.99 -7.04 5.19
CA VAL A 204 28.23 -7.80 4.97
C VAL A 204 29.41 -7.20 5.76
N GLU A 205 29.53 -5.90 5.83
CA GLU A 205 30.56 -5.20 6.61
C GLU A 205 30.45 -5.50 8.10
N GLN A 206 29.20 -5.46 8.64
CA GLN A 206 28.94 -5.71 10.05
C GLN A 206 29.17 -7.17 10.45
N PHE A 207 28.80 -8.10 9.59
CA PHE A 207 28.81 -9.54 9.89
C PHE A 207 29.86 -10.31 9.06
N TYR A 208 30.92 -9.65 8.62
CA TYR A 208 31.91 -10.22 7.71
C TYR A 208 32.47 -11.54 8.22
N ASP A 209 32.86 -11.61 9.51
CA ASP A 209 33.47 -12.76 10.17
C ASP A 209 32.47 -13.65 10.93
N GLU A 210 31.16 -13.39 10.81
CA GLU A 210 30.13 -14.10 11.55
C GLU A 210 29.43 -15.16 10.69
N GLU A 211 29.04 -16.27 11.32
CA GLU A 211 28.30 -17.35 10.67
C GLU A 211 26.79 -17.09 10.69
N VAL A 212 26.35 -16.05 10.01
CA VAL A 212 24.94 -15.62 9.89
C VAL A 212 24.53 -15.45 8.44
N GLY A 213 23.22 -15.57 8.18
CA GLY A 213 22.65 -15.38 6.86
C GLY A 213 21.79 -14.13 6.72
N PHE A 214 21.61 -13.66 5.50
CA PHE A 214 20.69 -12.59 5.15
C PHE A 214 19.84 -13.02 3.96
N VAL A 215 18.58 -13.28 4.22
CA VAL A 215 17.58 -13.64 3.21
C VAL A 215 16.87 -12.38 2.75
N ILE A 216 16.87 -12.12 1.45
CA ILE A 216 16.28 -10.93 0.86
C ILE A 216 15.19 -11.35 -0.11
N LYS A 217 13.93 -11.13 0.26
CA LYS A 217 12.78 -11.26 -0.64
C LYS A 217 12.47 -9.91 -1.26
N THR A 218 12.74 -9.77 -2.55
CA THR A 218 12.61 -8.48 -3.23
C THR A 218 12.14 -8.62 -4.68
N ASN A 219 11.68 -7.53 -5.23
CA ASN A 219 11.41 -7.36 -6.67
C ASN A 219 11.71 -5.93 -7.09
N ILE A 220 11.77 -5.66 -8.38
CA ILE A 220 11.93 -4.29 -8.92
C ILE A 220 10.55 -3.71 -9.23
N ALA A 221 9.99 -4.01 -10.38
CA ALA A 221 8.73 -3.42 -10.83
C ALA A 221 7.71 -4.50 -11.24
N SER A 222 8.05 -5.28 -12.25
CA SER A 222 7.12 -6.21 -12.90
C SER A 222 7.28 -7.65 -12.44
N ASN A 223 8.25 -7.92 -11.55
CA ASN A 223 8.62 -9.27 -11.13
C ASN A 223 8.91 -10.19 -12.34
N SER A 224 9.56 -9.63 -13.36
CA SER A 224 9.89 -10.31 -14.59
C SER A 224 11.22 -11.06 -14.50
N ARG A 225 11.48 -11.97 -15.46
CA ARG A 225 12.77 -12.63 -15.57
C ARG A 225 13.92 -11.64 -15.76
N ILE A 226 13.69 -10.55 -16.50
CA ILE A 226 14.69 -9.49 -16.71
C ILE A 226 15.00 -8.77 -15.39
N ASP A 227 13.97 -8.47 -14.59
CA ASP A 227 14.15 -7.89 -13.25
C ASP A 227 14.99 -8.81 -12.37
N TRP A 228 14.74 -10.12 -12.42
CA TRP A 228 15.50 -11.12 -11.68
C TRP A 228 16.97 -11.19 -12.10
N GLU A 229 17.24 -11.26 -13.38
CA GLU A 229 18.62 -11.28 -13.92
C GLU A 229 19.39 -10.01 -13.53
N TYR A 230 18.75 -8.85 -13.60
CA TYR A 230 19.34 -7.59 -13.12
C TYR A 230 19.68 -7.64 -11.63
N LEU A 231 18.77 -8.16 -10.80
CA LEU A 231 18.98 -8.28 -9.35
C LEU A 231 20.15 -9.21 -9.02
N GLN A 232 20.23 -10.34 -9.69
CA GLN A 232 21.33 -11.29 -9.52
C GLN A 232 22.67 -10.67 -9.87
N ASN A 233 22.76 -9.99 -11.02
CA ASN A 233 23.97 -9.31 -11.45
C ASN A 233 24.37 -8.20 -10.46
N LYS A 234 23.40 -7.42 -9.98
CA LYS A 234 23.63 -6.38 -8.98
C LYS A 234 24.14 -6.95 -7.66
N MET A 235 23.52 -8.03 -7.18
CA MET A 235 23.96 -8.71 -5.96
C MET A 235 25.37 -9.26 -6.12
N THR A 236 25.65 -9.94 -7.23
CA THR A 236 26.99 -10.48 -7.55
C THR A 236 28.04 -9.38 -7.56
N HIS A 237 27.70 -8.24 -8.17
CA HIS A 237 28.62 -7.08 -8.19
C HIS A 237 28.95 -6.57 -6.78
N ILE A 238 27.92 -6.34 -5.94
CA ILE A 238 28.13 -5.88 -4.56
C ILE A 238 28.96 -6.90 -3.78
N LEU A 239 28.62 -8.18 -3.87
CA LEU A 239 29.27 -9.22 -3.08
C LEU A 239 30.70 -9.53 -3.56
N SER A 240 31.07 -9.20 -4.80
CA SER A 240 32.41 -9.38 -5.33
C SER A 240 33.45 -8.52 -4.62
N GLU A 241 33.05 -7.44 -3.97
CA GLU A 241 33.92 -6.57 -3.19
C GLU A 241 34.29 -7.19 -1.82
N TYR A 242 33.55 -8.24 -1.38
CA TYR A 242 33.71 -8.87 -0.07
C TYR A 242 34.06 -10.36 -0.22
N LYS A 243 35.33 -10.62 -0.56
CA LYS A 243 35.86 -11.98 -0.67
C LYS A 243 36.08 -12.57 0.73
N ASP A 244 36.01 -13.90 0.85
CA ASP A 244 36.36 -14.64 2.07
C ASP A 244 35.44 -14.37 3.30
N ARG A 245 34.32 -13.66 3.10
CA ARG A 245 33.34 -13.46 4.16
C ARG A 245 32.75 -14.77 4.67
N LYS A 246 32.50 -14.88 5.96
CA LYS A 246 31.78 -16.02 6.55
C LYS A 246 30.27 -15.93 6.42
N CYS A 247 29.73 -14.71 6.50
CA CYS A 247 28.29 -14.49 6.33
C CYS A 247 27.79 -14.84 4.92
N SER A 248 26.53 -15.21 4.82
CA SER A 248 25.88 -15.58 3.56
C SER A 248 24.73 -14.62 3.22
N VAL A 249 24.55 -14.31 1.93
CA VAL A 249 23.45 -13.48 1.44
C VAL A 249 22.69 -14.28 0.40
N TYR A 250 21.37 -14.35 0.55
CA TYR A 250 20.44 -15.10 -0.29
C TYR A 250 19.43 -14.14 -0.91
N LEU A 251 19.14 -14.30 -2.20
CA LEU A 251 18.20 -13.50 -2.97
C LEU A 251 17.07 -14.38 -3.49
#